data_bcfee786830ad59b80da1bf04f28bc0b
#
_entry.id   bcfee786830ad59b80da1bf04f28bc0b
#
_cell.length_a   1.000
_cell.length_b   1.000
_cell.length_c   1.000
_cell.angle_alpha   90.00
_cell.angle_beta   90.00
_cell.angle_gamma   90.00
#
_symmetry.space_group_name_H-M   'P 1'
#
loop_
_entity.id
_entity.type
_entity.pdbx_description
1 polymer ?
#
loop_
_entity_poly.entity_id
_entity_poly.type
_entity_poly.pdbx_seq_one_letter_code
_entity_poly.pdbx_strand_id
1 'polypeptide(L)'
;MPDWTAINAALADAGHDVPAGASPRPVGGGDISAAWCLETSSGAVFLKTGPASSYDMFSAEAEGLEALGAPRVIRVPGVIACGTSGDSAFVALEWLNLGRTTRDAEARLGEQLAALHRSTAEAFGWHRDNTIGLTPQHNDRSDDWVGFFREHRLGFQLRLAADNGFTGALQEQGARLMKRLPVFFESYSPEASLLHGDLWGGNWACCDGDPVIFDPAVYYGDRETDLAMTRLFGGFGRAFYDAYESAWPLATGHRERNDLYQ
;
A
#
# COMPACT_ATOMS: atom_id res chain seq x y z
N MET A 1 11.95 -1.63 -24.21
CA MET A 1 12.92 -1.98 -23.14
C MET A 1 13.30 -0.69 -22.45
N PRO A 2 13.54 -0.69 -21.11
CA PRO A 2 13.92 0.53 -20.40
C PRO A 2 15.20 1.15 -21.02
N ASP A 3 15.26 2.48 -21.05
CA ASP A 3 16.48 3.19 -21.37
C ASP A 3 17.38 3.23 -20.12
N TRP A 4 18.25 2.24 -19.99
CA TRP A 4 19.16 2.12 -18.87
C TRP A 4 20.13 3.29 -18.72
N THR A 5 20.44 4.01 -19.81
CA THR A 5 21.34 5.17 -19.75
C THR A 5 20.73 6.28 -18.90
N ALA A 6 19.47 6.59 -19.13
CA ALA A 6 18.78 7.64 -18.36
C ALA A 6 18.48 7.19 -16.93
N ILE A 7 18.13 5.90 -16.71
CA ILE A 7 17.96 5.35 -15.35
C ILE A 7 19.28 5.46 -14.59
N ASN A 8 20.40 5.04 -15.18
CA ASN A 8 21.72 5.13 -14.54
C ASN A 8 22.11 6.58 -14.20
N ALA A 9 21.77 7.55 -15.07
CA ALA A 9 22.00 8.96 -14.79
C ALA A 9 21.19 9.43 -13.56
N ALA A 10 19.90 9.07 -13.48
CA ALA A 10 19.07 9.42 -12.32
C ALA A 10 19.56 8.76 -11.02
N LEU A 11 20.07 7.53 -11.08
CA LEU A 11 20.69 6.86 -9.94
C LEU A 11 21.98 7.56 -9.50
N ALA A 12 22.83 7.96 -10.45
CA ALA A 12 24.06 8.70 -10.15
C ALA A 12 23.77 10.07 -9.50
N ASP A 13 22.76 10.81 -9.99
CA ASP A 13 22.30 12.06 -9.37
C ASP A 13 21.82 11.86 -7.92
N ALA A 14 21.33 10.67 -7.59
CA ALA A 14 20.94 10.26 -6.23
C ALA A 14 22.11 9.67 -5.41
N GLY A 15 23.33 9.63 -5.94
CA GLY A 15 24.53 9.11 -5.25
C GLY A 15 24.73 7.59 -5.37
N HIS A 16 24.08 6.96 -6.36
CA HIS A 16 24.14 5.53 -6.65
C HIS A 16 24.78 5.28 -8.04
N ASP A 17 26.08 5.54 -8.16
CA ASP A 17 26.80 5.33 -9.41
C ASP A 17 26.76 3.85 -9.84
N VAL A 18 26.43 3.60 -11.09
CA VAL A 18 26.41 2.26 -11.67
C VAL A 18 27.79 1.94 -12.25
N PRO A 19 28.52 0.93 -11.72
CA PRO A 19 29.84 0.57 -12.22
C PRO A 19 29.82 0.12 -13.68
N ALA A 20 30.91 0.42 -14.40
CA ALA A 20 31.07 -0.03 -15.77
C ALA A 20 30.98 -1.57 -15.86
N GLY A 21 30.06 -2.07 -16.70
CA GLY A 21 29.79 -3.49 -16.87
C GLY A 21 28.75 -4.08 -15.92
N ALA A 22 28.25 -3.34 -14.94
CA ALA A 22 27.08 -3.76 -14.18
C ALA A 22 25.84 -3.82 -15.10
N SER A 23 25.07 -4.88 -14.95
CA SER A 23 23.84 -5.10 -15.73
C SER A 23 22.68 -5.40 -14.80
N PRO A 24 21.49 -4.85 -15.09
CA PRO A 24 20.31 -5.15 -14.32
C PRO A 24 19.95 -6.63 -14.41
N ARG A 25 19.75 -7.26 -13.26
CA ARG A 25 19.35 -8.65 -13.13
C ARG A 25 17.86 -8.72 -12.83
N PRO A 26 17.05 -9.42 -13.65
CA PRO A 26 15.63 -9.57 -13.34
C PRO A 26 15.43 -10.28 -12.01
N VAL A 27 14.44 -9.84 -11.24
CA VAL A 27 14.02 -10.47 -9.99
C VAL A 27 12.53 -10.80 -10.06
N GLY A 28 12.12 -11.90 -9.43
CA GLY A 28 10.72 -12.30 -9.38
C GLY A 28 9.92 -11.42 -8.41
N GLY A 29 8.60 -11.39 -8.58
CA GLY A 29 7.71 -10.76 -7.61
C GLY A 29 7.03 -9.48 -8.07
N GLY A 30 6.68 -9.36 -9.34
CA GLY A 30 5.83 -8.27 -9.81
C GLY A 30 4.92 -8.72 -10.94
N ASP A 31 3.60 -8.72 -10.70
CA ASP A 31 2.61 -9.11 -11.71
C ASP A 31 2.32 -7.96 -12.70
N ILE A 32 2.65 -6.71 -12.36
CA ILE A 32 2.25 -5.50 -13.08
C ILE A 32 3.44 -4.82 -13.77
N SER A 33 4.63 -4.86 -13.16
CA SER A 33 5.84 -4.21 -13.63
C SER A 33 7.03 -5.15 -13.67
N ALA A 34 7.98 -4.92 -14.56
CA ALA A 34 9.24 -5.66 -14.56
C ALA A 34 10.11 -5.19 -13.39
N ALA A 35 10.59 -6.15 -12.59
CA ALA A 35 11.43 -5.89 -11.43
C ALA A 35 12.88 -6.31 -11.67
N TRP A 36 13.82 -5.52 -11.15
CA TRP A 36 15.25 -5.69 -11.37
C TRP A 36 16.05 -5.42 -10.10
N CYS A 37 17.18 -6.09 -9.99
CA CYS A 37 18.25 -5.76 -9.05
C CYS A 37 19.41 -5.18 -9.86
N LEU A 38 19.94 -4.03 -9.44
CA LEU A 38 21.08 -3.38 -10.06
C LEU A 38 22.13 -3.05 -9.00
N GLU A 39 23.36 -3.50 -9.22
CA GLU A 39 24.48 -3.17 -8.34
C GLU A 39 24.98 -1.75 -8.60
N THR A 40 25.16 -0.97 -7.55
CA THR A 40 25.69 0.39 -7.58
C THR A 40 26.88 0.54 -6.62
N SER A 41 27.58 1.67 -6.67
CA SER A 41 28.66 2.00 -5.75
C SER A 41 28.23 2.06 -4.28
N SER A 42 26.95 2.32 -4.02
CA SER A 42 26.36 2.43 -2.68
C SER A 42 25.59 1.17 -2.24
N GLY A 43 25.69 0.08 -3.01
CA GLY A 43 24.98 -1.18 -2.77
C GLY A 43 23.94 -1.48 -3.85
N ALA A 44 23.22 -2.59 -3.70
CA ALA A 44 22.18 -3.00 -4.65
C ALA A 44 20.96 -2.06 -4.55
N VAL A 45 20.29 -1.88 -5.67
CA VAL A 45 19.05 -1.09 -5.83
C VAL A 45 17.98 -2.00 -6.42
N PHE A 46 16.77 -1.93 -5.86
CA PHE A 46 15.58 -2.54 -6.44
C PHE A 46 14.91 -1.55 -7.40
N LEU A 47 14.60 -2.00 -8.61
CA LEU A 47 13.97 -1.18 -9.64
C LEU A 47 12.68 -1.83 -10.12
N LYS A 48 11.62 -1.05 -10.20
CA LYS A 48 10.43 -1.37 -11.00
C LYS A 48 10.46 -0.54 -12.28
N THR A 49 10.14 -1.16 -13.41
CA THR A 49 10.05 -0.48 -14.71
C THR A 49 8.78 -0.86 -15.44
N GLY A 50 8.23 0.08 -16.20
CA GLY A 50 7.02 -0.09 -16.98
C GLY A 50 6.98 0.89 -18.16
N PRO A 51 5.90 0.93 -18.96
CA PRO A 51 5.71 1.96 -19.97
C PRO A 51 5.64 3.36 -19.33
N ALA A 52 5.87 4.42 -20.10
CA ALA A 52 5.82 5.79 -19.59
C ALA A 52 4.49 6.14 -18.90
N SER A 53 3.37 5.51 -19.30
CA SER A 53 2.06 5.63 -18.66
C SER A 53 2.01 5.10 -17.22
N SER A 54 3.00 4.33 -16.77
CA SER A 54 3.11 3.85 -15.39
C SER A 54 3.74 4.89 -14.45
N TYR A 55 4.14 6.05 -14.94
CA TYR A 55 4.82 7.05 -14.13
C TYR A 55 3.98 7.51 -12.93
N ASP A 56 2.70 7.79 -13.15
CA ASP A 56 1.81 8.22 -12.06
C ASP A 56 1.65 7.15 -10.97
N MET A 57 1.59 5.88 -11.35
CA MET A 57 1.55 4.75 -10.41
C MET A 57 2.85 4.65 -9.59
N PHE A 58 4.01 4.73 -10.25
CA PHE A 58 5.31 4.68 -9.57
C PHE A 58 5.55 5.91 -8.69
N SER A 59 5.14 7.09 -9.14
CA SER A 59 5.20 8.33 -8.35
C SER A 59 4.32 8.23 -7.10
N ALA A 60 3.11 7.67 -7.23
CA ALA A 60 2.22 7.46 -6.10
C ALA A 60 2.78 6.43 -5.10
N GLU A 61 3.42 5.36 -5.58
CA GLU A 61 4.12 4.38 -4.74
C GLU A 61 5.27 5.04 -3.97
N ALA A 62 6.11 5.82 -4.66
CA ALA A 62 7.23 6.53 -4.03
C ALA A 62 6.75 7.49 -2.93
N GLU A 63 5.77 8.34 -3.23
CA GLU A 63 5.15 9.23 -2.24
C GLU A 63 4.53 8.46 -1.07
N GLY A 64 3.89 7.32 -1.34
CA GLY A 64 3.31 6.44 -0.32
C GLY A 64 4.37 5.87 0.63
N LEU A 65 5.49 5.39 0.10
CA LEU A 65 6.61 4.90 0.91
C LEU A 65 7.22 6.01 1.77
N GLU A 66 7.40 7.20 1.22
CA GLU A 66 7.88 8.36 1.98
C GLU A 66 6.93 8.73 3.12
N ALA A 67 5.61 8.73 2.86
CA ALA A 67 4.60 9.01 3.87
C ALA A 67 4.58 7.96 4.99
N LEU A 68 4.65 6.67 4.65
CA LEU A 68 4.70 5.58 5.63
C LEU A 68 6.01 5.58 6.44
N GLY A 69 7.12 5.99 5.83
CA GLY A 69 8.43 6.09 6.48
C GLY A 69 8.59 7.33 7.37
N ALA A 70 7.82 8.40 7.13
CA ALA A 70 7.97 9.68 7.85
C ALA A 70 7.79 9.57 9.37
N PRO A 71 6.82 8.77 9.91
CA PRO A 71 6.68 8.59 11.35
C PRO A 71 7.82 7.79 12.00
N ARG A 72 8.62 7.06 11.22
CA ARG A 72 9.75 6.22 11.68
C ARG A 72 9.37 5.13 12.70
N VAL A 73 8.16 4.60 12.58
CA VAL A 73 7.63 3.56 13.48
C VAL A 73 7.65 2.17 12.85
N ILE A 74 7.67 2.10 11.52
CA ILE A 74 7.74 0.86 10.76
C ILE A 74 8.75 1.04 9.62
N ARG A 75 9.48 -0.01 9.25
CA ARG A 75 10.42 0.03 8.14
C ARG A 75 9.69 -0.05 6.81
N VAL A 76 10.10 0.78 5.88
CA VAL A 76 9.75 0.73 4.46
C VAL A 76 11.03 0.84 3.64
N PRO A 77 11.07 0.38 2.39
CA PRO A 77 12.23 0.63 1.52
C PRO A 77 12.39 2.12 1.25
N GLY A 78 13.61 2.62 1.35
CA GLY A 78 13.93 4.01 1.00
C GLY A 78 13.73 4.26 -0.50
N VAL A 79 13.11 5.38 -0.86
CA VAL A 79 12.99 5.83 -2.24
C VAL A 79 14.31 6.48 -2.66
N ILE A 80 14.90 6.01 -3.76
CA ILE A 80 16.16 6.52 -4.31
C ILE A 80 15.89 7.48 -5.47
N ALA A 81 15.06 7.05 -6.43
CA ALA A 81 14.67 7.88 -7.58
C ALA A 81 13.34 7.39 -8.17
N CYS A 82 12.60 8.30 -8.76
CA CYS A 82 11.41 7.97 -9.56
C CYS A 82 11.38 8.89 -10.78
N GLY A 83 11.04 8.37 -11.95
CA GLY A 83 11.06 9.18 -13.15
C GLY A 83 10.62 8.47 -14.41
N THR A 84 10.76 9.20 -15.52
CA THR A 84 10.57 8.67 -16.87
C THR A 84 11.91 8.59 -17.61
N SER A 85 12.03 7.64 -18.52
CA SER A 85 13.21 7.39 -19.33
C SER A 85 12.77 6.96 -20.73
N GLY A 86 12.73 7.87 -21.68
CA GLY A 86 12.16 7.66 -23.01
C GLY A 86 10.68 7.24 -22.91
N ASP A 87 10.36 6.08 -23.51
CA ASP A 87 9.01 5.50 -23.46
C ASP A 87 8.74 4.64 -22.21
N SER A 88 9.59 4.74 -21.20
CA SER A 88 9.51 3.96 -19.96
C SER A 88 9.40 4.86 -18.73
N ALA A 89 8.81 4.34 -17.66
CA ALA A 89 8.86 4.89 -16.32
C ALA A 89 9.57 3.93 -15.39
N PHE A 90 10.10 4.45 -14.27
CA PHE A 90 10.75 3.64 -13.26
C PHE A 90 10.57 4.23 -11.85
N VAL A 91 10.66 3.37 -10.85
CA VAL A 91 10.94 3.71 -9.45
C VAL A 91 12.12 2.87 -8.97
N ALA A 92 13.07 3.52 -8.30
CA ALA A 92 14.25 2.91 -7.69
C ALA A 92 14.14 2.99 -6.18
N LEU A 93 14.26 1.85 -5.52
CA LEU A 93 14.11 1.69 -4.08
C LEU A 93 15.35 1.04 -3.47
N GLU A 94 15.52 1.22 -2.18
CA GLU A 94 16.48 0.48 -1.39
C GLU A 94 16.32 -1.03 -1.63
N TRP A 95 17.41 -1.74 -1.87
CA TRP A 95 17.40 -3.19 -1.90
C TRP A 95 17.34 -3.75 -0.48
N LEU A 96 16.34 -4.56 -0.20
CA LEU A 96 16.17 -5.21 1.09
C LEU A 96 16.47 -6.71 0.98
N ASN A 97 17.28 -7.23 1.88
CA ASN A 97 17.52 -8.67 2.00
C ASN A 97 16.38 -9.30 2.78
N LEU A 98 15.32 -9.66 2.06
CA LEU A 98 14.11 -10.19 2.66
C LEU A 98 14.33 -11.63 3.15
N GLY A 99 14.02 -11.88 4.43
CA GLY A 99 14.10 -13.17 5.10
C GLY A 99 12.73 -13.75 5.43
N ARG A 100 12.74 -14.89 6.11
CA ARG A 100 11.51 -15.55 6.54
C ARG A 100 10.83 -14.77 7.65
N THR A 101 9.52 -14.69 7.57
CA THR A 101 8.68 -14.15 8.64
C THR A 101 8.72 -15.05 9.88
N THR A 102 8.73 -14.43 11.05
CA THR A 102 8.74 -15.13 12.34
C THR A 102 7.56 -14.63 13.19
N ARG A 103 7.15 -15.41 14.18
CA ARG A 103 6.09 -15.01 15.11
C ARG A 103 6.41 -13.70 15.84
N ASP A 104 7.68 -13.49 16.21
CA ASP A 104 8.10 -12.27 16.89
C ASP A 104 8.07 -11.05 15.96
N ALA A 105 8.42 -11.23 14.67
CA ALA A 105 8.29 -10.19 13.68
C ALA A 105 6.81 -9.86 13.39
N GLU A 106 5.91 -10.86 13.35
CA GLU A 106 4.47 -10.63 13.25
C GLU A 106 3.94 -9.80 14.44
N ALA A 107 4.35 -10.10 15.67
CA ALA A 107 3.94 -9.33 16.83
C ALA A 107 4.45 -7.87 16.74
N ARG A 108 5.73 -7.68 16.39
CA ARG A 108 6.27 -6.34 16.16
C ARG A 108 5.55 -5.59 15.04
N LEU A 109 5.22 -6.27 13.94
CA LEU A 109 4.44 -5.66 12.86
C LEU A 109 3.09 -5.15 13.37
N GLY A 110 2.40 -5.92 14.22
CA GLY A 110 1.14 -5.50 14.84
C GLY A 110 1.29 -4.24 15.70
N GLU A 111 2.31 -4.19 16.56
CA GLU A 111 2.61 -3.02 17.39
C GLU A 111 2.97 -1.80 16.54
N GLN A 112 3.82 -1.98 15.54
CA GLN A 112 4.29 -0.91 14.65
C GLN A 112 3.17 -0.39 13.75
N LEU A 113 2.29 -1.26 13.25
CA LEU A 113 1.13 -0.84 12.47
C LEU A 113 0.14 -0.03 13.33
N ALA A 114 -0.09 -0.45 14.58
CA ALA A 114 -0.90 0.34 15.51
C ALA A 114 -0.30 1.73 15.77
N ALA A 115 1.03 1.82 15.87
CA ALA A 115 1.74 3.09 16.01
C ALA A 115 1.66 3.94 14.73
N LEU A 116 1.77 3.33 13.54
CA LEU A 116 1.61 4.00 12.25
C LEU A 116 0.21 4.60 12.12
N HIS A 117 -0.83 3.84 12.44
CA HIS A 117 -2.22 4.28 12.37
C HIS A 117 -2.56 5.46 13.30
N ARG A 118 -1.72 5.75 14.31
CA ARG A 118 -1.85 6.95 15.15
C ARG A 118 -1.35 8.23 14.44
N SER A 119 -0.72 8.09 13.27
CA SER A 119 -0.43 9.21 12.38
C SER A 119 -1.72 9.59 11.65
N THR A 120 -2.41 10.60 12.14
CA THR A 120 -3.75 11.00 11.66
C THR A 120 -3.72 12.32 10.88
N ALA A 121 -4.75 12.55 10.09
CA ALA A 121 -5.02 13.81 9.41
C ALA A 121 -6.39 14.38 9.81
N GLU A 122 -6.67 15.61 9.37
CA GLU A 122 -7.98 16.28 9.61
C GLU A 122 -9.10 15.71 8.73
N ALA A 123 -8.74 15.06 7.59
CA ALA A 123 -9.69 14.52 6.62
C ALA A 123 -9.24 13.17 6.07
N PHE A 124 -10.21 12.35 5.69
CA PHE A 124 -10.01 11.11 4.94
C PHE A 124 -9.60 11.41 3.50
N GLY A 125 -9.01 10.39 2.81
CA GLY A 125 -8.54 10.52 1.44
C GLY A 125 -7.05 10.86 1.36
N TRP A 126 -6.61 11.32 0.21
CA TRP A 126 -5.22 11.68 -0.06
C TRP A 126 -5.17 12.92 -0.96
N HIS A 127 -4.01 13.51 -1.15
CA HIS A 127 -3.87 14.70 -2.02
C HIS A 127 -3.91 14.36 -3.51
N ARG A 128 -3.86 13.09 -3.86
CA ARG A 128 -3.99 12.57 -5.23
C ARG A 128 -4.64 11.19 -5.24
N ASP A 129 -5.15 10.80 -6.39
CA ASP A 129 -5.53 9.41 -6.66
C ASP A 129 -4.28 8.53 -6.79
N ASN A 130 -4.42 7.25 -6.49
CA ASN A 130 -3.42 6.22 -6.71
C ASN A 130 -4.08 4.94 -7.23
N THR A 131 -3.44 3.79 -7.08
CA THR A 131 -3.98 2.51 -7.56
C THR A 131 -3.77 1.41 -6.52
N ILE A 132 -4.69 0.46 -6.47
CA ILE A 132 -4.49 -0.87 -5.89
C ILE A 132 -4.32 -1.82 -7.08
N GLY A 133 -3.10 -2.37 -7.24
CA GLY A 133 -2.76 -3.04 -8.48
C GLY A 133 -2.92 -2.09 -9.67
N LEU A 134 -3.75 -2.47 -10.65
CA LEU A 134 -4.13 -1.62 -11.81
C LEU A 134 -5.47 -0.87 -11.60
N THR A 135 -6.16 -1.12 -10.49
CA THR A 135 -7.46 -0.50 -10.22
C THR A 135 -7.28 0.90 -9.67
N PRO A 136 -7.85 1.94 -10.29
CA PRO A 136 -7.82 3.29 -9.73
C PRO A 136 -8.43 3.35 -8.34
N GLN A 137 -7.80 4.10 -7.44
CA GLN A 137 -8.27 4.37 -6.10
C GLN A 137 -8.45 5.89 -5.92
N HIS A 138 -9.71 6.32 -5.93
CA HIS A 138 -10.07 7.73 -5.77
C HIS A 138 -9.95 8.16 -4.32
N ASN A 139 -9.32 9.31 -4.11
CA ASN A 139 -8.90 9.78 -2.79
C ASN A 139 -9.32 11.23 -2.52
N ASP A 140 -10.37 11.74 -3.15
CA ASP A 140 -10.91 13.07 -2.86
C ASP A 140 -11.12 13.24 -1.34
N ARG A 141 -10.68 14.37 -0.80
CA ARG A 141 -10.73 14.62 0.64
C ARG A 141 -12.17 14.75 1.15
N SER A 142 -12.43 14.12 2.31
CA SER A 142 -13.73 14.15 2.98
C SER A 142 -13.56 14.17 4.50
N ASP A 143 -14.40 14.88 5.20
CA ASP A 143 -14.53 14.81 6.66
C ASP A 143 -15.55 13.75 7.14
N ASP A 144 -16.29 13.14 6.19
CA ASP A 144 -17.25 12.04 6.44
C ASP A 144 -16.70 10.71 5.92
N TRP A 145 -16.29 9.82 6.83
CA TRP A 145 -15.82 8.47 6.47
C TRP A 145 -16.88 7.64 5.76
N VAL A 146 -18.12 7.68 6.24
CA VAL A 146 -19.19 6.85 5.66
C VAL A 146 -19.48 7.27 4.23
N GLY A 147 -19.51 8.58 3.98
CA GLY A 147 -19.62 9.16 2.64
C GLY A 147 -18.43 8.77 1.76
N PHE A 148 -17.20 8.97 2.27
CA PHE A 148 -15.98 8.61 1.55
C PHE A 148 -15.96 7.13 1.15
N PHE A 149 -16.19 6.22 2.10
CA PHE A 149 -16.20 4.78 1.82
C PHE A 149 -17.31 4.39 0.83
N ARG A 150 -18.50 4.98 0.99
CA ARG A 150 -19.63 4.75 0.08
C ARG A 150 -19.29 5.11 -1.36
N GLU A 151 -18.71 6.29 -1.59
CA GLU A 151 -18.51 6.83 -2.95
C GLU A 151 -17.21 6.33 -3.59
N HIS A 152 -16.10 6.40 -2.85
CA HIS A 152 -14.77 6.18 -3.39
C HIS A 152 -14.26 4.74 -3.22
N ARG A 153 -14.92 3.91 -2.42
CA ARG A 153 -14.57 2.50 -2.23
C ARG A 153 -15.69 1.60 -2.75
N LEU A 154 -16.71 1.34 -1.95
CA LEU A 154 -17.78 0.41 -2.31
C LEU A 154 -18.52 0.81 -3.59
N GLY A 155 -18.93 2.07 -3.72
CA GLY A 155 -19.65 2.57 -4.89
C GLY A 155 -18.82 2.50 -6.17
N PHE A 156 -17.52 2.83 -6.07
CA PHE A 156 -16.60 2.70 -7.21
C PHE A 156 -16.48 1.23 -7.65
N GLN A 157 -16.26 0.30 -6.73
CA GLN A 157 -16.14 -1.13 -7.05
C GLN A 157 -17.43 -1.72 -7.64
N LEU A 158 -18.59 -1.28 -7.16
CA LEU A 158 -19.88 -1.70 -7.74
C LEU A 158 -20.05 -1.19 -9.18
N ARG A 159 -19.67 0.06 -9.47
CA ARG A 159 -19.69 0.59 -10.84
C ARG A 159 -18.74 -0.18 -11.74
N LEU A 160 -17.49 -0.38 -11.30
CA LEU A 160 -16.49 -1.16 -12.06
C LEU A 160 -16.97 -2.60 -12.32
N ALA A 161 -17.60 -3.24 -11.33
CA ALA A 161 -18.21 -4.55 -11.50
C ALA A 161 -19.33 -4.53 -12.55
N ALA A 162 -20.21 -3.51 -12.55
CA ALA A 162 -21.25 -3.35 -13.55
C ALA A 162 -20.69 -3.17 -14.96
N ASP A 163 -19.65 -2.36 -15.12
CA ASP A 163 -18.96 -2.13 -16.40
C ASP A 163 -18.30 -3.41 -16.92
N ASN A 164 -17.89 -4.31 -16.03
CA ASN A 164 -17.38 -5.65 -16.35
C ASN A 164 -18.49 -6.71 -16.48
N GLY A 165 -19.77 -6.31 -16.49
CA GLY A 165 -20.92 -7.20 -16.75
C GLY A 165 -21.52 -7.85 -15.49
N PHE A 166 -21.02 -7.57 -14.29
CA PHE A 166 -21.60 -8.06 -13.03
C PHE A 166 -22.79 -7.19 -12.60
N THR A 167 -23.96 -7.50 -13.17
CA THR A 167 -25.23 -6.76 -12.95
C THR A 167 -26.20 -7.57 -12.08
N GLY A 168 -27.46 -7.13 -11.95
CA GLY A 168 -28.53 -7.85 -11.25
C GLY A 168 -28.32 -7.89 -9.73
N ALA A 169 -28.35 -9.08 -9.15
CA ALA A 169 -28.35 -9.28 -7.71
C ALA A 169 -27.17 -8.60 -6.97
N LEU A 170 -25.97 -8.57 -7.57
CA LEU A 170 -24.81 -7.89 -6.98
C LEU A 170 -25.10 -6.39 -6.81
N GLN A 171 -25.61 -5.74 -7.87
CA GLN A 171 -25.90 -4.31 -7.84
C GLN A 171 -27.03 -3.98 -6.86
N GLU A 172 -28.08 -4.81 -6.82
CA GLU A 172 -29.19 -4.64 -5.88
C GLU A 172 -28.75 -4.78 -4.42
N GLN A 173 -27.94 -5.79 -4.12
CA GLN A 173 -27.40 -6.01 -2.76
C GLN A 173 -26.42 -4.91 -2.39
N GLY A 174 -25.52 -4.52 -3.29
CA GLY A 174 -24.59 -3.40 -3.10
C GLY A 174 -25.33 -2.09 -2.80
N ALA A 175 -26.38 -1.77 -3.55
CA ALA A 175 -27.20 -0.58 -3.30
C ALA A 175 -27.90 -0.62 -1.93
N ARG A 176 -28.36 -1.81 -1.49
CA ARG A 176 -28.94 -1.98 -0.12
C ARG A 176 -27.86 -1.79 0.95
N LEU A 177 -26.66 -2.36 0.75
CA LEU A 177 -25.54 -2.21 1.67
C LEU A 177 -25.12 -0.74 1.79
N MET A 178 -24.94 -0.03 0.67
CA MET A 178 -24.60 1.41 0.67
C MET A 178 -25.60 2.26 1.48
N LYS A 179 -26.90 1.93 1.43
CA LYS A 179 -27.92 2.62 2.25
C LYS A 179 -27.80 2.31 3.74
N ARG A 180 -27.29 1.14 4.10
CA ARG A 180 -27.15 0.68 5.47
C ARG A 180 -25.79 0.99 6.11
N LEU A 181 -24.82 1.50 5.34
CA LEU A 181 -23.49 1.81 5.85
C LEU A 181 -23.48 2.60 7.17
N PRO A 182 -24.33 3.62 7.38
CA PRO A 182 -24.32 4.37 8.64
C PRO A 182 -24.52 3.53 9.89
N VAL A 183 -25.27 2.42 9.79
CA VAL A 183 -25.55 1.52 10.93
C VAL A 183 -24.27 0.91 11.55
N PHE A 184 -23.25 0.66 10.71
CA PHE A 184 -21.97 0.10 11.18
C PHE A 184 -21.14 1.10 11.98
N PHE A 185 -21.50 2.39 11.94
CA PHE A 185 -20.76 3.51 12.52
C PHE A 185 -21.55 4.30 13.58
N GLU A 186 -22.75 3.84 13.99
CA GLU A 186 -23.59 4.52 15.01
C GLU A 186 -22.89 4.70 16.36
N SER A 187 -22.00 3.74 16.74
CA SER A 187 -21.25 3.77 18.00
C SER A 187 -19.73 3.89 17.79
N TYR A 188 -19.30 4.18 16.58
CA TYR A 188 -17.89 4.26 16.20
C TYR A 188 -17.66 5.39 15.21
N SER A 189 -16.73 6.26 15.55
CA SER A 189 -16.26 7.33 14.65
C SER A 189 -14.78 7.08 14.37
N PRO A 190 -14.40 6.65 13.15
CA PRO A 190 -13.00 6.41 12.82
C PRO A 190 -12.21 7.72 12.79
N GLU A 191 -10.95 7.64 13.21
CA GLU A 191 -9.96 8.68 12.94
C GLU A 191 -9.41 8.48 11.52
N ALA A 192 -9.02 9.57 10.85
CA ALA A 192 -8.37 9.51 9.56
C ALA A 192 -6.91 9.07 9.73
N SER A 193 -6.70 7.78 9.93
CA SER A 193 -5.39 7.15 10.12
C SER A 193 -4.63 7.01 8.80
N LEU A 194 -3.30 7.19 8.83
CA LEU A 194 -2.44 6.87 7.69
C LEU A 194 -2.42 5.36 7.48
N LEU A 195 -2.89 4.90 6.32
CA LEU A 195 -3.02 3.50 5.96
C LEU A 195 -1.94 3.08 4.96
N HIS A 196 -1.55 1.80 5.03
CA HIS A 196 -0.84 1.15 3.94
C HIS A 196 -1.72 1.04 2.69
N GLY A 197 -3.00 0.71 2.89
CA GLY A 197 -4.03 0.66 1.86
C GLY A 197 -4.06 -0.62 1.03
N ASP A 198 -2.99 -1.44 1.06
CA ASP A 198 -2.91 -2.76 0.40
C ASP A 198 -2.08 -3.74 1.24
N LEU A 199 -2.35 -3.85 2.55
CA LEU A 199 -1.55 -4.66 3.47
C LEU A 199 -2.03 -6.11 3.53
N TRP A 200 -1.57 -6.92 2.60
CA TRP A 200 -1.78 -8.37 2.61
C TRP A 200 -0.45 -9.13 2.77
N GLY A 201 -0.51 -10.47 2.87
CA GLY A 201 0.67 -11.29 3.15
C GLY A 201 1.82 -11.19 2.14
N GLY A 202 1.58 -10.66 0.94
CA GLY A 202 2.60 -10.42 -0.08
C GLY A 202 3.31 -9.07 0.03
N ASN A 203 2.79 -8.12 0.81
CA ASN A 203 3.29 -6.76 0.91
C ASN A 203 4.03 -6.48 2.24
N TRP A 204 4.48 -7.54 2.93
CA TRP A 204 5.35 -7.44 4.07
C TRP A 204 6.36 -8.60 4.12
N ALA A 205 7.49 -8.40 4.77
CA ALA A 205 8.51 -9.42 5.01
C ALA A 205 9.34 -9.08 6.26
N CYS A 206 10.33 -9.91 6.56
CA CYS A 206 11.38 -9.57 7.51
C CYS A 206 12.65 -9.11 6.77
N CYS A 207 13.28 -8.08 7.30
CA CYS A 207 14.62 -7.67 6.91
C CYS A 207 15.46 -7.53 8.17
N ASP A 208 16.55 -8.29 8.27
CA ASP A 208 17.41 -8.34 9.46
C ASP A 208 16.66 -8.68 10.77
N GLY A 209 15.58 -9.43 10.66
CA GLY A 209 14.72 -9.83 11.78
C GLY A 209 13.57 -8.86 12.09
N ASP A 210 13.56 -7.65 11.54
CA ASP A 210 12.49 -6.66 11.72
C ASP A 210 11.47 -6.71 10.59
N PRO A 211 10.18 -6.39 10.86
CA PRO A 211 9.17 -6.31 9.83
C PRO A 211 9.40 -5.10 8.92
N VAL A 212 9.14 -5.28 7.64
CA VAL A 212 9.15 -4.26 6.61
C VAL A 212 7.90 -4.38 5.76
N ILE A 213 7.27 -3.26 5.41
CA ILE A 213 6.12 -3.18 4.51
C ILE A 213 6.50 -2.44 3.22
N PHE A 214 5.89 -2.83 2.10
CA PHE A 214 6.18 -2.28 0.78
C PHE A 214 4.97 -2.40 -0.15
N ASP A 215 5.02 -1.80 -1.34
CA ASP A 215 3.93 -1.77 -2.33
C ASP A 215 2.62 -1.16 -1.79
N PRO A 216 2.65 0.06 -1.24
CA PRO A 216 1.49 0.67 -0.63
C PRO A 216 0.53 1.31 -1.64
N ALA A 217 -0.73 1.45 -1.21
CA ALA A 217 -1.77 2.27 -1.84
C ALA A 217 -2.31 3.29 -0.83
N VAL A 218 -1.46 4.22 -0.41
CA VAL A 218 -1.64 5.09 0.77
C VAL A 218 -2.84 6.02 0.65
N TYR A 219 -3.57 6.16 1.74
CA TYR A 219 -4.54 7.22 1.98
C TYR A 219 -4.83 7.34 3.49
N TYR A 220 -5.50 8.40 3.91
CA TYR A 220 -6.03 8.51 5.26
C TYR A 220 -7.43 7.90 5.31
N GLY A 221 -7.64 6.91 6.19
CA GLY A 221 -8.89 6.17 6.29
C GLY A 221 -9.10 5.54 7.67
N ASP A 222 -10.18 4.74 7.78
CA ASP A 222 -10.38 3.93 8.97
C ASP A 222 -9.32 2.83 9.05
N ARG A 223 -8.55 2.79 10.14
CA ARG A 223 -7.51 1.78 10.41
C ARG A 223 -7.99 0.33 10.28
N GLU A 224 -9.29 0.10 10.49
CA GLU A 224 -9.87 -1.23 10.38
C GLU A 224 -9.87 -1.76 8.94
N THR A 225 -9.73 -0.88 7.92
CA THR A 225 -9.59 -1.30 6.52
C THR A 225 -8.27 -2.04 6.25
N ASP A 226 -7.14 -1.55 6.79
CA ASP A 226 -5.87 -2.30 6.70
C ASP A 226 -5.95 -3.64 7.43
N LEU A 227 -6.58 -3.68 8.61
CA LEU A 227 -6.79 -4.93 9.35
C LEU A 227 -7.68 -5.92 8.61
N ALA A 228 -8.68 -5.44 7.88
CA ALA A 228 -9.51 -6.30 7.03
C ALA A 228 -8.69 -6.86 5.86
N MET A 229 -7.86 -6.03 5.21
CA MET A 229 -6.98 -6.47 4.12
C MET A 229 -6.00 -7.56 4.59
N THR A 230 -5.44 -7.46 5.81
CA THR A 230 -4.55 -8.51 6.34
C THR A 230 -5.23 -9.88 6.46
N ARG A 231 -6.57 -9.96 6.47
CA ARG A 231 -7.34 -11.20 6.59
C ARG A 231 -7.79 -11.78 5.25
N LEU A 232 -7.81 -10.97 4.19
CA LEU A 232 -8.48 -11.30 2.94
C LEU A 232 -7.83 -12.50 2.20
N PHE A 233 -6.50 -12.62 2.22
CA PHE A 233 -5.76 -13.65 1.47
C PHE A 233 -5.04 -14.65 2.41
N GLY A 234 -5.73 -15.16 3.42
CA GLY A 234 -5.21 -16.18 4.32
C GLY A 234 -4.86 -15.68 5.72
N GLY A 235 -4.86 -14.39 5.92
CA GLY A 235 -4.64 -13.75 7.20
C GLY A 235 -3.17 -13.75 7.67
N PHE A 236 -2.88 -12.85 8.61
CA PHE A 236 -1.63 -12.85 9.36
C PHE A 236 -1.74 -13.78 10.58
N GLY A 237 -0.62 -14.10 11.21
CA GLY A 237 -0.63 -14.93 12.41
C GLY A 237 -1.32 -14.26 13.61
N ARG A 238 -1.81 -15.07 14.55
CA ARG A 238 -2.48 -14.54 15.74
C ARG A 238 -1.62 -13.55 16.52
N ALA A 239 -0.29 -13.72 16.50
CA ALA A 239 0.64 -12.83 17.19
C ALA A 239 0.53 -11.37 16.71
N PHE A 240 0.29 -11.16 15.41
CA PHE A 240 0.05 -9.84 14.83
C PHE A 240 -1.21 -9.18 15.44
N TYR A 241 -2.34 -9.88 15.41
CA TYR A 241 -3.61 -9.31 15.88
C TYR A 241 -3.62 -9.07 17.39
N ASP A 242 -3.09 -10.01 18.17
CA ASP A 242 -2.99 -9.88 19.64
C ASP A 242 -2.11 -8.66 20.01
N ALA A 243 -1.00 -8.44 19.30
CA ALA A 243 -0.11 -7.31 19.52
C ALA A 243 -0.73 -5.98 19.08
N TYR A 244 -1.38 -5.94 17.91
CA TYR A 244 -2.08 -4.76 17.43
C TYR A 244 -3.18 -4.33 18.41
N GLU A 245 -4.06 -5.27 18.83
CA GLU A 245 -5.16 -5.00 19.74
C GLU A 245 -4.68 -4.60 21.14
N SER A 246 -3.57 -5.17 21.60
CA SER A 246 -2.93 -4.76 22.86
C SER A 246 -2.41 -3.31 22.77
N ALA A 247 -1.83 -2.90 21.65
CA ALA A 247 -1.29 -1.56 21.44
C ALA A 247 -2.39 -0.51 21.21
N TRP A 248 -3.44 -0.89 20.48
CA TRP A 248 -4.60 -0.02 20.22
C TRP A 248 -5.89 -0.84 20.09
N PRO A 249 -6.63 -1.01 21.18
CA PRO A 249 -7.85 -1.82 21.21
C PRO A 249 -8.86 -1.42 20.13
N LEU A 250 -9.53 -2.43 19.57
CA LEU A 250 -10.58 -2.24 18.58
C LEU A 250 -11.91 -1.89 19.27
N ALA A 251 -12.68 -1.03 18.60
CA ALA A 251 -13.99 -0.61 19.11
C ALA A 251 -15.03 -1.73 18.95
N THR A 252 -16.10 -1.68 19.74
CA THR A 252 -17.26 -2.55 19.60
C THR A 252 -17.79 -2.50 18.16
N GLY A 253 -18.19 -3.64 17.59
CA GLY A 253 -18.67 -3.74 16.21
C GLY A 253 -17.55 -3.90 15.17
N HIS A 254 -16.27 -3.99 15.58
CA HIS A 254 -15.15 -4.16 14.65
C HIS A 254 -15.24 -5.44 13.80
N ARG A 255 -15.92 -6.48 14.28
CA ARG A 255 -16.08 -7.74 13.53
C ARG A 255 -16.99 -7.54 12.32
N GLU A 256 -18.11 -6.90 12.54
CA GLU A 256 -19.08 -6.56 11.50
C GLU A 256 -18.47 -5.59 10.48
N ARG A 257 -17.65 -4.63 10.94
CA ARG A 257 -16.91 -3.72 10.04
C ARG A 257 -15.78 -4.43 9.30
N ASN A 258 -15.11 -5.41 9.91
CA ASN A 258 -14.15 -6.26 9.21
C ASN A 258 -14.80 -6.98 8.01
N ASP A 259 -15.99 -7.56 8.21
CA ASP A 259 -16.73 -8.24 7.14
C ASP A 259 -17.22 -7.24 6.06
N LEU A 260 -17.50 -6.00 6.45
CA LEU A 260 -17.86 -4.92 5.53
C LEU A 260 -16.67 -4.52 4.64
N TYR A 261 -15.45 -4.48 5.19
CA TYR A 261 -14.26 -4.01 4.50
C TYR A 261 -13.58 -5.08 3.61
N GLN A 262 -13.86 -6.37 3.83
CA GLN A 262 -13.42 -7.47 2.95
C GLN A 262 -14.26 -7.59 1.67
#